data_3f6b0e3cafdeb523d48fa5e09cbf22cb
#
_entry.id   3f6b0e3cafdeb523d48fa5e09cbf22cb
#
_cell.length_a   1.000
_cell.length_b   1.000
_cell.length_c   1.000
_cell.angle_alpha   90.00
_cell.angle_beta   90.00
_cell.angle_gamma   90.00
#
_symmetry.space_group_name_H-M   'P 1'
#
loop_
_entity.id
_entity.type
_entity.pdbx_description
1 polymer ?
#
loop_
_entity_poly.entity_id
_entity_poly.type
_entity_poly.pdbx_seq_one_letter_code
_entity_poly.pdbx_strand_id
1 'polypeptide(L)'
;MIYKKEFKDHTSYFKDKECTILHRDDGPAIEYLNGHKEYFINGDLHREDGPAIEYTNGSKRYYINGKLHREDGPALEWTDGTKAYYINGKLHREDGPAIEYPDGRKEY
;
A
#
# COMPACT_ATOMS: atom_id res chain seq x y z
N MET A 1 -20.70 5.92 -8.73
CA MET A 1 -21.12 4.49 -8.60
C MET A 1 -19.89 3.58 -8.66
N ILE A 2 -19.86 2.54 -7.83
CA ILE A 2 -18.76 1.57 -7.82
C ILE A 2 -19.24 0.26 -8.45
N TYR A 3 -18.43 -0.32 -9.31
CA TYR A 3 -18.73 -1.58 -9.98
C TYR A 3 -17.86 -2.68 -9.40
N LYS A 4 -18.47 -3.77 -8.99
CA LYS A 4 -17.83 -4.90 -8.33
C LYS A 4 -17.70 -6.06 -9.30
N LYS A 5 -16.53 -6.72 -9.31
CA LYS A 5 -16.33 -7.91 -10.11
C LYS A 5 -15.67 -8.99 -9.24
N GLU A 6 -16.28 -10.18 -9.23
CA GLU A 6 -15.79 -11.28 -8.43
C GLU A 6 -15.02 -12.28 -9.26
N PHE A 7 -13.85 -12.68 -8.78
CA PHE A 7 -12.99 -13.68 -9.37
C PHE A 7 -12.86 -14.86 -8.41
N LYS A 8 -12.21 -15.92 -8.85
CA LYS A 8 -12.09 -17.14 -8.05
C LYS A 8 -11.35 -16.87 -6.72
N ASP A 9 -10.29 -16.07 -6.73
CA ASP A 9 -9.44 -15.83 -5.57
C ASP A 9 -9.50 -14.42 -5.01
N HIS A 10 -10.27 -13.52 -5.63
CA HIS A 10 -10.35 -12.15 -5.18
C HIS A 10 -11.57 -11.43 -5.69
N THR A 11 -11.88 -10.28 -5.09
CA THR A 11 -12.94 -9.38 -5.53
C THR A 11 -12.30 -8.02 -5.81
N SER A 12 -12.67 -7.41 -6.92
CA SER A 12 -12.16 -6.09 -7.31
C SER A 12 -13.28 -5.10 -7.48
N TYR A 13 -12.99 -3.84 -7.19
CA TYR A 13 -13.94 -2.74 -7.30
C TYR A 13 -13.40 -1.69 -8.27
N PHE A 14 -14.28 -1.13 -9.09
CA PHE A 14 -13.91 -0.22 -10.16
C PHE A 14 -14.84 0.99 -10.17
N LYS A 15 -14.35 2.12 -10.68
CA LYS A 15 -15.20 3.30 -10.81
C LYS A 15 -15.88 3.37 -12.17
N ASP A 16 -15.47 2.57 -13.14
CA ASP A 16 -16.02 2.56 -14.49
C ASP A 16 -16.78 1.28 -14.78
N LYS A 17 -17.79 1.38 -15.64
CA LYS A 17 -18.64 0.25 -16.01
C LYS A 17 -17.85 -0.87 -16.68
N GLU A 18 -16.80 -0.53 -17.42
CA GLU A 18 -15.95 -1.49 -18.11
C GLU A 18 -15.00 -2.24 -17.17
N CYS A 19 -14.95 -1.85 -15.90
CA CYS A 19 -14.07 -2.47 -14.90
C CYS A 19 -12.60 -2.41 -15.32
N THR A 20 -12.15 -1.21 -15.66
CA THR A 20 -10.75 -0.97 -16.05
C THR A 20 -9.99 -0.10 -15.06
N ILE A 21 -10.69 0.71 -14.25
CA ILE A 21 -10.04 1.64 -13.33
C ILE A 21 -10.36 1.23 -11.89
N LEU A 22 -9.39 0.60 -11.22
CA LEU A 22 -9.54 0.17 -9.83
C LEU A 22 -9.80 1.38 -8.93
N HIS A 23 -10.84 1.26 -8.08
CA HIS A 23 -11.25 2.37 -7.24
C HIS A 23 -12.27 1.93 -6.19
N ARG A 24 -12.03 2.32 -4.94
CA ARG A 24 -13.02 2.16 -3.89
C ARG A 24 -12.77 3.20 -2.80
N ASP A 25 -13.79 3.94 -2.45
CA ASP A 25 -13.66 5.05 -1.49
C ASP A 25 -13.70 4.59 -0.03
N ASP A 26 -14.40 3.52 0.26
CA ASP A 26 -14.67 3.10 1.64
C ASP A 26 -14.04 1.75 2.02
N GLY A 27 -12.98 1.35 1.31
CA GLY A 27 -12.32 0.10 1.63
C GLY A 27 -11.31 -0.28 0.56
N PRO A 28 -10.75 -1.50 0.63
CA PRO A 28 -9.79 -1.93 -0.39
C PRO A 28 -10.48 -2.14 -1.72
N ALA A 29 -9.80 -1.74 -2.81
CA ALA A 29 -10.31 -1.95 -4.16
C ALA A 29 -10.10 -3.39 -4.61
N ILE A 30 -9.14 -4.11 -4.03
CA ILE A 30 -8.94 -5.54 -4.26
C ILE A 30 -8.87 -6.25 -2.92
N GLU A 31 -9.73 -7.26 -2.77
CA GLU A 31 -9.73 -8.09 -1.56
C GLU A 31 -9.51 -9.54 -1.97
N TYR A 32 -8.41 -10.12 -1.53
CA TYR A 32 -8.09 -11.52 -1.81
C TYR A 32 -8.64 -12.43 -0.72
N LEU A 33 -9.01 -13.64 -1.08
CA LEU A 33 -9.54 -14.61 -0.13
C LEU A 33 -8.55 -14.94 0.99
N ASN A 34 -7.25 -14.84 0.71
CA ASN A 34 -6.21 -15.09 1.70
C ASN A 34 -5.98 -13.92 2.67
N GLY A 35 -6.73 -12.81 2.51
CA GLY A 35 -6.62 -11.65 3.39
C GLY A 35 -5.76 -10.52 2.86
N HIS A 36 -5.03 -10.71 1.75
CA HIS A 36 -4.26 -9.65 1.12
C HIS A 36 -5.21 -8.56 0.60
N LYS A 37 -4.89 -7.30 0.84
CA LYS A 37 -5.74 -6.17 0.46
C LYS A 37 -4.94 -5.07 -0.22
N GLU A 38 -5.52 -4.44 -1.23
CA GLU A 38 -4.91 -3.31 -1.92
C GLU A 38 -5.94 -2.21 -2.10
N TYR A 39 -5.52 -0.98 -1.75
CA TYR A 39 -6.38 0.20 -1.82
C TYR A 39 -6.00 1.05 -3.03
N PHE A 40 -6.99 1.35 -3.87
CA PHE A 40 -6.79 2.15 -5.08
C PHE A 40 -7.80 3.28 -5.14
N ILE A 41 -7.33 4.43 -5.63
CA ILE A 41 -8.16 5.58 -5.97
C ILE A 41 -7.78 5.99 -7.38
N ASN A 42 -8.76 6.04 -8.29
CA ASN A 42 -8.54 6.40 -9.69
C ASN A 42 -7.43 5.59 -10.36
N GLY A 43 -7.33 4.30 -10.04
CA GLY A 43 -6.34 3.43 -10.65
C GLY A 43 -4.97 3.44 -10.01
N ASP A 44 -4.72 4.29 -9.02
CA ASP A 44 -3.44 4.37 -8.33
C ASP A 44 -3.53 3.83 -6.91
N LEU A 45 -2.50 3.12 -6.47
CA LEU A 45 -2.40 2.73 -5.08
C LEU A 45 -2.45 3.98 -4.21
N HIS A 46 -3.38 4.01 -3.25
CA HIS A 46 -3.59 5.20 -2.45
C HIS A 46 -4.41 4.89 -1.19
N ARG A 47 -3.90 5.33 -0.03
CA ARG A 47 -4.67 5.30 1.20
C ARG A 47 -4.09 6.33 2.17
N GLU A 48 -4.94 7.21 2.69
CA GLU A 48 -4.48 8.30 3.56
C GLU A 48 -4.42 7.92 5.03
N ASP A 49 -5.23 6.96 5.46
CA ASP A 49 -5.33 6.60 6.89
C ASP A 49 -4.73 5.24 7.22
N GLY A 50 -3.82 4.75 6.38
CA GLY A 50 -3.20 3.45 6.65
C GLY A 50 -2.40 2.96 5.45
N PRO A 51 -1.94 1.70 5.49
CA PRO A 51 -1.19 1.15 4.35
C PRO A 51 -2.11 0.90 3.17
N ALA A 52 -1.61 1.21 1.95
CA ALA A 52 -2.35 0.96 0.72
C ALA A 52 -2.28 -0.51 0.32
N ILE A 53 -1.26 -1.24 0.76
CA ILE A 53 -1.16 -2.69 0.57
C ILE A 53 -0.94 -3.33 1.92
N GLU A 54 -1.82 -4.29 2.24
CA GLU A 54 -1.72 -5.10 3.45
C GLU A 54 -1.54 -6.55 3.04
N TYR A 55 -0.36 -7.11 3.31
CA TYR A 55 -0.06 -8.51 2.98
C TYR A 55 -0.52 -9.43 4.10
N THR A 56 -0.86 -10.67 3.76
CA THR A 56 -1.29 -11.66 4.75
C THR A 56 -0.23 -11.95 5.79
N ASN A 57 1.05 -11.79 5.43
CA ASN A 57 2.15 -12.02 6.38
C ASN A 57 2.38 -10.84 7.33
N GLY A 58 1.58 -9.77 7.23
CA GLY A 58 1.72 -8.60 8.07
C GLY A 58 2.58 -7.48 7.50
N SER A 59 3.23 -7.71 6.37
CA SER A 59 4.00 -6.65 5.71
C SER A 59 3.04 -5.57 5.20
N LYS A 60 3.50 -4.32 5.18
CA LYS A 60 2.68 -3.17 4.82
C LYS A 60 3.43 -2.21 3.93
N ARG A 61 2.71 -1.59 3.00
CA ARG A 61 3.25 -0.55 2.13
C ARG A 61 2.28 0.62 2.08
N TYR A 62 2.82 1.82 2.27
CA TYR A 62 2.03 3.05 2.28
C TYR A 62 2.24 3.79 0.96
N TYR A 63 1.14 4.13 0.28
CA TYR A 63 1.18 4.84 -0.99
C TYR A 63 0.24 6.04 -0.97
N ILE A 64 0.68 7.11 -1.59
CA ILE A 64 -0.15 8.28 -1.88
C ILE A 64 0.02 8.57 -3.37
N ASN A 65 -1.09 8.60 -4.12
CA ASN A 65 -1.10 8.86 -5.56
C ASN A 65 -0.11 7.95 -6.32
N GLY A 66 -0.10 6.67 -5.97
CA GLY A 66 0.72 5.68 -6.66
C GLY A 66 2.20 5.67 -6.27
N LYS A 67 2.61 6.51 -5.32
CA LYS A 67 4.02 6.59 -4.89
C LYS A 67 4.16 6.20 -3.43
N LEU A 68 5.21 5.45 -3.11
CA LEU A 68 5.52 5.14 -1.73
C LEU A 68 5.69 6.44 -0.95
N HIS A 69 4.95 6.58 0.15
CA HIS A 69 4.93 7.83 0.89
C HIS A 69 4.35 7.63 2.30
N ARG A 70 5.07 8.11 3.30
CA ARG A 70 4.54 8.19 4.66
C ARG A 70 5.33 9.22 5.44
N GLU A 71 4.64 10.19 6.03
CA GLU A 71 5.31 11.30 6.74
C GLU A 71 5.62 10.99 8.19
N ASP A 72 4.85 10.12 8.82
CA ASP A 72 5.00 9.84 10.26
C ASP A 72 5.55 8.44 10.57
N GLY A 73 6.24 7.84 9.62
CA GLY A 73 6.81 6.51 9.84
C GLY A 73 7.36 5.92 8.56
N PRO A 74 7.76 4.64 8.59
CA PRO A 74 8.28 3.97 7.39
C PRO A 74 7.16 3.71 6.40
N ALA A 75 7.44 3.92 5.10
CA ALA A 75 6.50 3.63 4.03
C ALA A 75 6.47 2.14 3.68
N LEU A 76 7.54 1.42 3.98
CA LEU A 76 7.63 -0.04 3.84
C LEU A 76 7.94 -0.64 5.19
N GLU A 77 7.14 -1.65 5.58
CA GLU A 77 7.37 -2.42 6.81
C GLU A 77 7.27 -3.89 6.46
N TRP A 78 8.38 -4.63 6.58
CA TRP A 78 8.39 -6.07 6.37
C TRP A 78 8.28 -6.80 7.70
N THR A 79 7.78 -8.02 7.66
CA THR A 79 7.60 -8.83 8.87
C THR A 79 8.90 -9.18 9.56
N ASP A 80 10.03 -9.14 8.83
CA ASP A 80 11.33 -9.43 9.43
C ASP A 80 11.90 -8.24 10.21
N GLY A 81 11.17 -7.09 10.21
CA GLY A 81 11.60 -5.89 10.91
C GLY A 81 12.27 -4.86 10.04
N THR A 82 12.49 -5.16 8.76
CA THR A 82 13.05 -4.16 7.83
C THR A 82 12.08 -3.02 7.65
N LYS A 83 12.57 -1.79 7.70
CA LYS A 83 11.78 -0.56 7.53
C LYS A 83 12.46 0.35 6.55
N ALA A 84 11.69 0.96 5.65
CA ALA A 84 12.22 1.92 4.70
C ALA A 84 11.32 3.15 4.66
N TYR A 85 11.93 4.32 4.69
CA TYR A 85 11.22 5.60 4.73
C TYR A 85 11.24 6.25 3.35
N TYR A 86 10.07 6.62 2.86
CA TYR A 86 9.90 7.23 1.54
C TYR A 86 9.02 8.46 1.62
N ILE A 87 9.38 9.46 0.84
CA ILE A 87 8.57 10.65 0.61
C ILE A 87 8.47 10.82 -0.90
N ASN A 88 7.25 10.83 -1.43
CA ASN A 88 6.98 10.99 -2.87
C ASN A 88 7.77 9.99 -3.73
N GLY A 89 7.84 8.74 -3.29
CA GLY A 89 8.49 7.67 -4.05
C GLY A 89 10.00 7.62 -3.93
N LYS A 90 10.60 8.48 -3.11
CA LYS A 90 12.05 8.52 -2.95
C LYS A 90 12.45 8.20 -1.51
N LEU A 91 13.53 7.43 -1.35
CA LEU A 91 14.07 7.16 -0.03
C LEU A 91 14.41 8.49 0.64
N HIS A 92 13.88 8.70 1.85
CA HIS A 92 14.07 9.98 2.54
C HIS A 92 13.75 9.87 4.02
N ARG A 93 14.68 10.36 4.86
CA ARG A 93 14.41 10.51 6.29
C ARG A 93 15.37 11.57 6.85
N GLU A 94 14.82 12.57 7.52
CA GLU A 94 15.62 13.69 8.03
C GLU A 94 16.28 13.39 9.38
N ASP A 95 15.65 12.59 10.22
CA ASP A 95 16.09 12.38 11.61
C ASP A 95 16.62 10.97 11.87
N GLY A 96 17.07 10.27 10.83
CA GLY A 96 17.61 8.93 11.01
C GLY A 96 17.90 8.25 9.69
N PRO A 97 18.18 6.94 9.71
CA PRO A 97 18.46 6.19 8.49
C PRO A 97 17.20 6.02 7.65
N ALA A 98 17.37 6.06 6.31
CA ALA A 98 16.26 5.85 5.39
C ALA A 98 15.84 4.38 5.34
N ILE A 99 16.76 3.46 5.60
CA ILE A 99 16.48 2.02 5.68
C ILE A 99 17.08 1.45 6.95
N GLU A 100 16.29 0.69 7.68
CA GLU A 100 16.72 -0.01 8.89
C GLU A 100 16.48 -1.50 8.72
N TYR A 101 17.52 -2.31 8.86
CA TYR A 101 17.43 -3.76 8.73
C TYR A 101 17.35 -4.43 10.12
N PRO A 102 16.77 -5.63 10.19
CA PRO A 102 16.60 -6.30 11.49
C PRO A 102 17.91 -6.69 12.16
N ASP A 103 19.01 -6.79 11.41
CA ASP A 103 20.34 -7.11 11.97
C ASP A 103 21.08 -5.88 12.47
N GLY A 104 20.45 -4.70 12.44
CA GLY A 104 21.04 -3.46 12.90
C GLY A 104 21.73 -2.64 11.83
N ARG A 105 21.85 -3.16 10.61
CA ARG A 105 22.41 -2.38 9.50
C ARG A 105 21.46 -1.24 9.15
N LYS A 106 22.03 -0.12 8.71
CA LYS A 106 21.27 1.09 8.40
C LYS A 106 21.80 1.75 7.14
N GLU A 107 20.90 2.36 6.35
CA GLU A 107 21.27 3.13 5.17
C GLU A 107 20.65 4.51 5.28
N TYR A 108 21.48 5.51 5.15
CA TYR A 108 21.04 6.92 5.27
C TYR A 108 20.77 7.55 3.92
#